data_01f39000e3b665e0c3dada4f8f82b185
#
_entry.id   01f39000e3b665e0c3dada4f8f82b185
#
_cell.length_a   1.000
_cell.length_b   1.000
_cell.length_c   1.000
_cell.angle_alpha   90.00
_cell.angle_beta   90.00
_cell.angle_gamma   90.00
#
_symmetry.space_group_name_H-M   'P 1'
#
loop_
_entity.id
_entity.type
_entity.pdbx_description
1 polymer ?
#
loop_
_entity_poly.entity_id
_entity_poly.type
_entity_poly.pdbx_seq_one_letter_code
_entity_poly.pdbx_strand_id
1 'polypeptide(L)'
;FHSLITFLICQAAGISGILPLTLLLMLFVSMVLTSIYGWGVERIAYRPLRGSFRLAALISAIGMSIFLQNFVQISQGARVKPMQPLIEGGIILMESPNFNVQLSYMQIVIILLTFVLMAVFSTLIAKTSLGRAQRACEQDRTMAGLLGVNVDRTISTTFVMGAALAAVAGMMVTLYYGVIDFYIGFLAGVKAFTAAVLGGIGSLPGAMLGGLLIGLIEAFWSGYLTIEYKDVATFSILVLVLIFRPWGLLGKPEVEKV
;
A
#
# COMPACT_ATOMS: atom_id res chain seq x y z
N PHE A 1 13.58 0.44 1.16
CA PHE A 1 14.89 0.68 1.77
C PHE A 1 15.17 -0.22 2.96
N HIS A 2 14.25 -0.35 3.93
CA HIS A 2 14.44 -1.23 5.09
C HIS A 2 14.63 -2.70 4.68
N SER A 3 13.92 -3.18 3.67
CA SER A 3 14.09 -4.53 3.12
C SER A 3 15.49 -4.74 2.53
N LEU A 4 16.02 -3.74 1.81
CA LEU A 4 17.37 -3.81 1.26
C LEU A 4 18.43 -3.82 2.35
N ILE A 5 18.32 -2.98 3.37
CA ILE A 5 19.27 -2.96 4.49
C ILE A 5 19.25 -4.31 5.21
N THR A 6 18.07 -4.86 5.48
CA THR A 6 17.93 -6.17 6.12
C THR A 6 18.52 -7.29 5.26
N PHE A 7 18.34 -7.23 3.94
CA PHE A 7 18.95 -8.17 3.00
C PHE A 7 20.48 -8.14 3.08
N LEU A 8 21.07 -6.94 3.05
CA LEU A 8 22.52 -6.76 3.16
C LEU A 8 23.07 -7.28 4.50
N ILE A 9 22.33 -7.07 5.59
CA ILE A 9 22.70 -7.60 6.91
C ILE A 9 22.61 -9.13 6.92
N CYS A 10 21.56 -9.73 6.36
CA CYS A 10 21.42 -11.18 6.25
C CYS A 10 22.52 -11.79 5.38
N GLN A 11 22.92 -11.11 4.30
CA GLN A 11 24.02 -11.53 3.45
C GLN A 11 25.36 -11.49 4.21
N ALA A 12 25.62 -10.43 4.95
CA ALA A 12 26.82 -10.29 5.78
C ALA A 12 26.87 -11.32 6.93
N ALA A 13 25.70 -11.71 7.46
CA ALA A 13 25.57 -12.73 8.51
C ALA A 13 25.61 -14.18 8.00
N GLY A 14 25.72 -14.40 6.67
CA GLY A 14 25.74 -15.74 6.06
C GLY A 14 24.40 -16.48 6.06
N ILE A 15 23.29 -15.80 6.39
CA ILE A 15 21.95 -16.40 6.47
C ILE A 15 21.26 -16.44 5.09
N SER A 16 21.84 -15.78 4.10
CA SER A 16 21.30 -15.68 2.73
C SER A 16 21.14 -17.05 2.02
N GLY A 17 21.81 -18.09 2.49
CA GLY A 17 21.64 -19.45 1.97
C GLY A 17 20.27 -20.10 2.26
N ILE A 18 19.49 -19.54 3.22
CA ILE A 18 18.14 -20.03 3.56
C ILE A 18 17.12 -18.99 3.09
N LEU A 19 16.81 -19.05 1.80
CA LEU A 19 15.95 -18.08 1.11
C LEU A 19 14.62 -17.74 1.86
N PRO A 20 13.83 -18.73 2.34
CA PRO A 20 12.57 -18.42 3.03
C PRO A 20 12.79 -17.69 4.36
N LEU A 21 13.83 -17.99 5.09
CA LEU A 21 14.15 -17.33 6.36
C LEU A 21 14.55 -15.88 6.12
N THR A 22 15.37 -15.63 5.10
CA THR A 22 15.78 -14.28 4.71
C THR A 22 14.60 -13.41 4.32
N LEU A 23 13.67 -13.94 3.53
CA LEU A 23 12.46 -13.23 3.12
C LEU A 23 11.55 -12.91 4.31
N LEU A 24 11.36 -13.85 5.25
CA LEU A 24 10.58 -13.62 6.46
C LEU A 24 11.21 -12.57 7.37
N LEU A 25 12.54 -12.61 7.54
CA LEU A 25 13.26 -11.59 8.32
C LEU A 25 13.15 -10.21 7.67
N MET A 26 13.33 -10.11 6.35
CA MET A 26 13.17 -8.86 5.61
C MET A 26 11.76 -8.29 5.78
N LEU A 27 10.74 -9.13 5.68
CA LEU A 27 9.35 -8.74 5.85
C LEU A 27 9.09 -8.25 7.27
N PHE A 28 9.49 -9.03 8.28
CA PHE A 28 9.25 -8.68 9.68
C PHE A 28 9.94 -7.37 10.08
N VAL A 29 11.23 -7.22 9.78
CA VAL A 29 12.00 -6.02 10.12
C VAL A 29 11.44 -4.80 9.38
N SER A 30 11.10 -4.94 8.09
CA SER A 30 10.48 -3.86 7.31
C SER A 30 9.12 -3.45 7.89
N MET A 31 8.28 -4.41 8.31
CA MET A 31 6.99 -4.12 8.95
C MET A 31 7.18 -3.36 10.26
N VAL A 32 8.10 -3.81 11.13
CA VAL A 32 8.35 -3.17 12.43
C VAL A 32 8.86 -1.75 12.25
N LEU A 33 9.89 -1.54 11.43
CA LEU A 33 10.47 -0.21 11.20
C LEU A 33 9.46 0.74 10.56
N THR A 34 8.75 0.31 9.53
CA THR A 34 7.75 1.14 8.86
C THR A 34 6.57 1.45 9.79
N SER A 35 6.18 0.53 10.66
CA SER A 35 5.17 0.75 11.70
C SER A 35 5.59 1.83 12.69
N ILE A 36 6.86 1.85 13.10
CA ILE A 36 7.41 2.90 13.97
C ILE A 36 7.35 4.26 13.28
N TYR A 37 7.74 4.32 11.98
CA TYR A 37 7.60 5.56 11.20
C TYR A 37 6.13 5.98 11.07
N GLY A 38 5.22 5.05 10.77
CA GLY A 38 3.78 5.34 10.68
C GLY A 38 3.19 5.87 11.97
N TRP A 39 3.58 5.29 13.11
CA TRP A 39 3.19 5.78 14.43
C TRP A 39 3.77 7.19 14.71
N GLY A 40 5.05 7.43 14.36
CA GLY A 40 5.69 8.74 14.50
C GLY A 40 5.00 9.81 13.67
N VAL A 41 4.71 9.52 12.41
CA VAL A 41 3.98 10.42 11.49
C VAL A 41 2.58 10.73 12.03
N GLU A 42 1.85 9.73 12.51
CA GLU A 42 0.54 9.95 13.13
C GLU A 42 0.65 10.88 14.33
N ARG A 43 1.59 10.62 15.22
CA ARG A 43 1.71 11.38 16.48
C ARG A 43 2.20 12.81 16.28
N ILE A 44 3.10 13.03 15.33
CA ILE A 44 3.73 14.34 15.11
C ILE A 44 2.93 15.19 14.14
N ALA A 45 2.48 14.59 13.01
CA ALA A 45 1.86 15.34 11.93
C ALA A 45 0.33 15.34 11.99
N TYR A 46 -0.30 14.18 12.25
CA TYR A 46 -1.76 14.09 12.13
C TYR A 46 -2.50 14.35 13.45
N ARG A 47 -1.95 13.91 14.57
CA ARG A 47 -2.62 14.06 15.87
C ARG A 47 -2.87 15.52 16.27
N PRO A 48 -1.92 16.46 16.07
CA PRO A 48 -2.16 17.89 16.37
C PRO A 48 -3.22 18.53 15.46
N LEU A 49 -3.43 17.97 14.26
CA LEU A 49 -4.39 18.49 13.27
C LEU A 49 -5.81 17.94 13.45
N ARG A 50 -6.03 17.09 14.45
CA ARG A 50 -7.37 16.57 14.76
C ARG A 50 -8.26 17.71 15.21
N GLY A 51 -9.32 17.95 14.46
CA GLY A 51 -10.22 19.09 14.70
C GLY A 51 -9.98 20.30 13.80
N SER A 52 -8.90 20.33 13.02
CA SER A 52 -8.68 21.32 11.98
C SER A 52 -9.53 21.03 10.73
N PHE A 53 -9.57 21.98 9.81
CA PHE A 53 -10.27 21.80 8.53
C PHE A 53 -9.67 20.62 7.71
N ARG A 54 -10.53 19.97 6.91
CA ARG A 54 -10.18 18.72 6.20
C ARG A 54 -8.93 18.81 5.32
N LEU A 55 -8.70 19.98 4.70
CA LEU A 55 -7.53 20.20 3.84
C LEU A 55 -6.19 20.24 4.61
N ALA A 56 -6.21 20.60 5.91
CA ALA A 56 -4.98 20.64 6.72
C ALA A 56 -4.32 19.26 6.83
N ALA A 57 -5.12 18.21 7.00
CA ALA A 57 -4.62 16.84 7.03
C ALA A 57 -4.01 16.41 5.68
N LEU A 58 -4.64 16.81 4.56
CA LEU A 58 -4.15 16.50 3.22
C LEU A 58 -2.81 17.20 2.93
N ILE A 59 -2.72 18.50 3.23
CA ILE A 59 -1.49 19.28 3.06
C ILE A 59 -0.36 18.71 3.92
N SER A 60 -0.67 18.36 5.18
CA SER A 60 0.31 17.72 6.08
C SER A 60 0.78 16.36 5.55
N ALA A 61 -0.11 15.56 4.93
CA ALA A 61 0.25 14.29 4.30
C ALA A 61 1.27 14.48 3.18
N ILE A 62 1.02 15.44 2.30
CA ILE A 62 1.92 15.76 1.18
C ILE A 62 3.26 16.28 1.72
N GLY A 63 3.23 17.22 2.68
CA GLY A 63 4.44 17.75 3.30
C GLY A 63 5.28 16.67 3.99
N MET A 64 4.65 15.75 4.73
CA MET A 64 5.32 14.63 5.38
C MET A 64 5.89 13.62 4.37
N SER A 65 5.19 13.40 3.26
CA SER A 65 5.69 12.55 2.17
C SER A 65 6.97 13.13 1.57
N ILE A 66 6.97 14.42 1.26
CA ILE A 66 8.16 15.12 0.73
C ILE A 66 9.31 15.11 1.75
N PHE A 67 8.99 15.35 3.02
CA PHE A 67 9.99 15.29 4.10
C PHE A 67 10.65 13.91 4.17
N LEU A 68 9.87 12.82 4.19
CA LEU A 68 10.39 11.46 4.27
C LEU A 68 11.19 11.06 3.02
N GLN A 69 10.78 11.49 1.83
CA GLN A 69 11.52 11.27 0.59
C GLN A 69 12.91 11.93 0.66
N ASN A 70 12.97 13.20 1.06
CA ASN A 70 14.23 13.91 1.20
C ASN A 70 15.09 13.35 2.32
N PHE A 71 14.47 12.94 3.44
CA PHE A 71 15.18 12.26 4.53
C PHE A 71 15.87 10.97 4.05
N VAL A 72 15.17 10.13 3.29
CA VAL A 72 15.75 8.92 2.70
C VAL A 72 16.84 9.26 1.69
N GLN A 73 16.62 10.27 0.84
CA GLN A 73 17.59 10.72 -0.14
C GLN A 73 18.90 11.21 0.51
N ILE A 74 18.81 11.98 1.57
CA ILE A 74 20.00 12.49 2.31
C ILE A 74 20.70 11.36 3.06
N SER A 75 19.94 10.49 3.72
CA SER A 75 20.50 9.44 4.58
C SER A 75 21.11 8.27 3.80
N GLN A 76 20.58 7.96 2.62
CA GLN A 76 20.97 6.77 1.85
C GLN A 76 21.50 7.07 0.44
N GLY A 77 21.50 8.34 0.07
CA GLY A 77 21.96 8.81 -1.24
C GLY A 77 20.85 8.81 -2.31
N ALA A 78 21.05 9.59 -3.36
CA ALA A 78 20.10 9.81 -4.44
C ALA A 78 20.17 8.74 -5.55
N ARG A 79 21.12 7.80 -5.48
CA ARG A 79 21.29 6.78 -6.52
C ARG A 79 20.24 5.70 -6.40
N VAL A 80 19.71 5.30 -7.53
CA VAL A 80 18.88 4.09 -7.67
C VAL A 80 19.69 2.87 -7.21
N LYS A 81 19.10 2.05 -6.34
CA LYS A 81 19.76 0.87 -5.79
C LYS A 81 19.21 -0.39 -6.46
N PRO A 82 20.00 -1.06 -7.30
CA PRO A 82 19.61 -2.34 -7.86
C PRO A 82 19.60 -3.42 -6.79
N MET A 83 18.65 -4.32 -6.86
CA MET A 83 18.55 -5.52 -6.04
C MET A 83 18.54 -6.73 -6.96
N GLN A 84 19.37 -7.73 -6.65
CA GLN A 84 19.37 -8.97 -7.42
C GLN A 84 18.03 -9.70 -7.23
N PRO A 85 17.48 -10.30 -8.30
CA PRO A 85 16.26 -11.09 -8.18
C PRO A 85 16.53 -12.29 -7.25
N LEU A 86 15.72 -12.41 -6.19
CA LEU A 86 15.83 -13.50 -5.22
C LEU A 86 15.06 -14.75 -5.65
N ILE A 87 14.05 -14.57 -6.47
CA ILE A 87 13.20 -15.64 -6.99
C ILE A 87 13.24 -15.56 -8.50
N GLU A 88 13.99 -16.49 -9.09
CA GLU A 88 14.14 -16.63 -10.53
C GLU A 88 13.29 -17.77 -11.07
N GLY A 89 12.89 -17.68 -12.36
CA GLY A 89 12.10 -18.69 -13.05
C GLY A 89 10.61 -18.41 -13.04
N GLY A 90 9.88 -19.28 -13.71
CA GLY A 90 8.43 -19.17 -13.90
C GLY A 90 7.86 -20.39 -14.60
N ILE A 91 6.53 -20.43 -14.67
CA ILE A 91 5.77 -21.46 -15.37
C ILE A 91 5.49 -20.96 -16.77
N ILE A 92 5.88 -21.74 -17.77
CA ILE A 92 5.55 -21.47 -19.17
C ILE A 92 4.09 -21.86 -19.37
N LEU A 93 3.24 -20.89 -19.65
CA LEU A 93 1.81 -21.09 -19.89
C LEU A 93 1.53 -21.45 -21.35
N MET A 94 2.29 -20.87 -22.28
CA MET A 94 2.12 -21.09 -23.70
C MET A 94 3.45 -20.89 -24.42
N GLU A 95 3.87 -21.90 -25.17
CA GLU A 95 4.98 -21.80 -26.10
C GLU A 95 4.43 -21.57 -27.52
N SER A 96 4.89 -20.52 -28.17
CA SER A 96 4.61 -20.24 -29.60
C SER A 96 5.96 -19.98 -30.29
N PRO A 97 6.06 -20.24 -31.58
CA PRO A 97 7.30 -20.04 -32.34
C PRO A 97 7.90 -18.63 -32.23
N ASN A 98 7.05 -17.62 -31.95
CA ASN A 98 7.44 -16.21 -31.93
C ASN A 98 7.41 -15.58 -30.55
N PHE A 99 6.81 -16.21 -29.54
CA PHE A 99 6.76 -15.68 -28.18
C PHE A 99 6.43 -16.76 -27.15
N ASN A 100 6.99 -16.61 -25.94
CA ASN A 100 6.69 -17.47 -24.79
C ASN A 100 5.95 -16.65 -23.73
N VAL A 101 4.77 -17.13 -23.34
CA VAL A 101 4.04 -16.54 -22.20
C VAL A 101 4.50 -17.25 -20.94
N GLN A 102 5.23 -16.53 -20.11
CA GLN A 102 5.77 -17.05 -18.86
C GLN A 102 5.17 -16.30 -17.67
N LEU A 103 4.65 -17.04 -16.70
CA LEU A 103 4.21 -16.51 -15.41
C LEU A 103 5.37 -16.68 -14.40
N SER A 104 5.96 -15.57 -13.97
CA SER A 104 7.04 -15.60 -13.00
C SER A 104 6.55 -16.14 -11.63
N TYR A 105 7.38 -16.91 -10.94
CA TYR A 105 7.09 -17.35 -9.56
C TYR A 105 6.85 -16.15 -8.64
N MET A 106 7.52 -15.03 -8.86
CA MET A 106 7.31 -13.81 -8.08
C MET A 106 5.89 -13.26 -8.26
N GLN A 107 5.31 -13.29 -9.46
CA GLN A 107 3.93 -12.86 -9.70
C GLN A 107 2.93 -13.75 -8.94
N ILE A 108 3.17 -15.06 -8.92
CA ILE A 108 2.33 -16.01 -8.17
C ILE A 108 2.38 -15.71 -6.67
N VAL A 109 3.57 -15.45 -6.14
CA VAL A 109 3.76 -15.08 -4.72
C VAL A 109 3.01 -13.78 -4.39
N ILE A 110 3.10 -12.75 -5.25
CA ILE A 110 2.39 -11.49 -5.06
C ILE A 110 0.88 -11.71 -5.02
N ILE A 111 0.33 -12.46 -5.97
CA ILE A 111 -1.11 -12.75 -6.05
C ILE A 111 -1.56 -13.49 -4.78
N LEU A 112 -0.88 -14.57 -4.41
CA LEU A 112 -1.21 -15.36 -3.24
C LEU A 112 -1.17 -14.52 -1.95
N LEU A 113 -0.06 -13.79 -1.77
CA LEU A 113 0.14 -12.95 -0.59
C LEU A 113 -0.92 -11.85 -0.49
N THR A 114 -1.29 -11.23 -1.60
CA THR A 114 -2.33 -10.20 -1.64
C THR A 114 -3.69 -10.76 -1.18
N PHE A 115 -4.09 -11.93 -1.67
CA PHE A 115 -5.33 -12.60 -1.23
C PHE A 115 -5.29 -12.99 0.24
N VAL A 116 -4.17 -13.54 0.72
CA VAL A 116 -3.99 -13.91 2.12
C VAL A 116 -4.06 -12.68 3.02
N LEU A 117 -3.35 -11.60 2.68
CA LEU A 117 -3.39 -10.36 3.44
C LEU A 117 -4.79 -9.75 3.46
N MET A 118 -5.49 -9.74 2.32
CA MET A 118 -6.87 -9.27 2.27
C MET A 118 -7.78 -10.09 3.19
N ALA A 119 -7.69 -11.42 3.15
CA ALA A 119 -8.49 -12.30 3.99
C ALA A 119 -8.19 -12.07 5.48
N VAL A 120 -6.92 -12.01 5.86
CA VAL A 120 -6.48 -11.75 7.24
C VAL A 120 -6.98 -10.38 7.71
N PHE A 121 -6.76 -9.34 6.92
CA PHE A 121 -7.12 -7.97 7.28
C PHE A 121 -8.64 -7.78 7.35
N SER A 122 -9.36 -8.31 6.38
CA SER A 122 -10.83 -8.28 6.36
C SER A 122 -11.43 -9.00 7.57
N THR A 123 -10.92 -10.18 7.92
CA THR A 123 -11.38 -10.91 9.12
C THR A 123 -11.00 -10.19 10.41
N LEU A 124 -9.82 -9.59 10.48
CA LEU A 124 -9.38 -8.79 11.62
C LEU A 124 -10.32 -7.59 11.84
N ILE A 125 -10.60 -6.81 10.81
CA ILE A 125 -11.51 -5.67 10.91
C ILE A 125 -12.96 -6.11 11.15
N ALA A 126 -13.43 -7.22 10.56
CA ALA A 126 -14.81 -7.67 10.73
C ALA A 126 -15.07 -8.23 12.13
N LYS A 127 -14.13 -9.02 12.68
CA LYS A 127 -14.40 -9.86 13.86
C LYS A 127 -13.80 -9.33 15.17
N THR A 128 -12.81 -8.41 15.14
CA THR A 128 -12.14 -7.95 16.37
C THR A 128 -12.77 -6.71 17.00
N SER A 129 -12.46 -6.47 18.28
CA SER A 129 -12.85 -5.27 19.01
C SER A 129 -12.27 -3.99 18.38
N LEU A 130 -11.07 -4.10 17.82
CA LEU A 130 -10.39 -3.01 17.12
C LEU A 130 -11.17 -2.57 15.88
N GLY A 131 -11.66 -3.51 15.07
CA GLY A 131 -12.47 -3.18 13.90
C GLY A 131 -13.83 -2.58 14.27
N ARG A 132 -14.43 -2.99 15.41
CA ARG A 132 -15.65 -2.34 15.92
C ARG A 132 -15.37 -0.91 16.36
N ALA A 133 -14.27 -0.68 17.10
CA ALA A 133 -13.86 0.65 17.52
C ALA A 133 -13.55 1.56 16.32
N GLN A 134 -12.89 1.02 15.29
CA GLN A 134 -12.60 1.76 14.06
C GLN A 134 -13.88 2.22 13.35
N ARG A 135 -14.86 1.33 13.15
CA ARG A 135 -16.16 1.68 12.54
C ARG A 135 -16.94 2.70 13.37
N ALA A 136 -16.91 2.60 14.71
CA ALA A 136 -17.52 3.57 15.58
C ALA A 136 -16.88 4.96 15.43
N CYS A 137 -15.54 5.02 15.39
CA CYS A 137 -14.80 6.27 15.18
C CYS A 137 -14.98 6.87 13.77
N GLU A 138 -15.28 6.05 12.77
CA GLU A 138 -15.57 6.47 11.40
C GLU A 138 -16.95 7.15 11.32
N GLN A 139 -17.94 6.63 12.04
CA GLN A 139 -19.30 7.20 12.07
C GLN A 139 -19.38 8.50 12.86
N ASP A 140 -18.88 8.50 14.10
CA ASP A 140 -18.85 9.69 14.97
C ASP A 140 -17.79 9.53 16.05
N ARG A 141 -16.73 10.35 15.98
CA ARG A 141 -15.64 10.34 16.94
C ARG A 141 -16.05 10.78 18.33
N THR A 142 -16.96 11.75 18.42
CA THR A 142 -17.43 12.32 19.69
C THR A 142 -18.29 11.30 20.43
N MET A 143 -19.25 10.71 19.75
CA MET A 143 -20.09 9.65 20.31
C MET A 143 -19.29 8.39 20.67
N ALA A 144 -18.34 7.97 19.83
CA ALA A 144 -17.47 6.86 20.14
C ALA A 144 -16.68 7.11 21.45
N GLY A 145 -16.17 8.34 21.64
CA GLY A 145 -15.48 8.74 22.86
C GLY A 145 -16.37 8.69 24.09
N LEU A 146 -17.62 9.17 23.99
CA LEU A 146 -18.60 9.12 25.06
C LEU A 146 -18.99 7.68 25.45
N LEU A 147 -18.97 6.76 24.49
CA LEU A 147 -19.22 5.33 24.71
C LEU A 147 -17.99 4.56 25.22
N GLY A 148 -16.91 5.28 25.59
CA GLY A 148 -15.71 4.68 26.20
C GLY A 148 -14.68 4.15 25.20
N VAL A 149 -14.83 4.42 23.88
CA VAL A 149 -13.82 4.07 22.89
C VAL A 149 -12.65 5.07 22.97
N ASN A 150 -11.44 4.57 23.14
CA ASN A 150 -10.26 5.43 23.08
C ASN A 150 -9.93 5.76 21.60
N VAL A 151 -10.48 6.90 21.14
CA VAL A 151 -10.38 7.37 19.75
C VAL A 151 -8.92 7.53 19.33
N ASP A 152 -8.08 8.10 20.20
CA ASP A 152 -6.67 8.31 19.91
C ASP A 152 -5.91 7.01 19.66
N ARG A 153 -6.12 6.03 20.55
CA ARG A 153 -5.49 4.72 20.42
C ARG A 153 -6.00 3.97 19.18
N THR A 154 -7.28 4.08 18.89
CA THR A 154 -7.88 3.44 17.69
C THR A 154 -7.26 3.98 16.41
N ILE A 155 -7.15 5.31 16.28
CA ILE A 155 -6.55 5.94 15.10
C ILE A 155 -5.07 5.57 14.99
N SER A 156 -4.29 5.69 16.07
CA SER A 156 -2.85 5.35 16.06
C SER A 156 -2.63 3.88 15.66
N THR A 157 -3.44 2.96 16.16
CA THR A 157 -3.34 1.53 15.80
C THR A 157 -3.68 1.31 14.32
N THR A 158 -4.67 2.02 13.78
CA THR A 158 -5.01 1.96 12.36
C THR A 158 -3.86 2.44 11.48
N PHE A 159 -3.17 3.52 11.86
CA PHE A 159 -1.98 4.01 11.17
C PHE A 159 -0.83 2.98 11.20
N VAL A 160 -0.57 2.38 12.34
CA VAL A 160 0.46 1.33 12.49
C VAL A 160 0.16 0.14 11.59
N MET A 161 -1.09 -0.31 11.54
CA MET A 161 -1.51 -1.41 10.68
C MET A 161 -1.38 -1.06 9.19
N GLY A 162 -1.79 0.15 8.80
CA GLY A 162 -1.63 0.65 7.43
C GLY A 162 -0.16 0.72 7.02
N ALA A 163 0.71 1.20 7.91
CA ALA A 163 2.15 1.25 7.69
C ALA A 163 2.79 -0.14 7.55
N ALA A 164 2.34 -1.11 8.35
CA ALA A 164 2.78 -2.50 8.23
C ALA A 164 2.41 -3.10 6.86
N LEU A 165 1.18 -2.88 6.38
CA LEU A 165 0.77 -3.31 5.04
C LEU A 165 1.54 -2.61 3.93
N ALA A 166 1.81 -1.30 4.08
CA ALA A 166 2.62 -0.55 3.13
C ALA A 166 4.05 -1.10 3.04
N ALA A 167 4.62 -1.58 4.16
CA ALA A 167 5.93 -2.24 4.16
C ALA A 167 5.93 -3.53 3.34
N VAL A 168 4.87 -4.35 3.47
CA VAL A 168 4.72 -5.57 2.67
C VAL A 168 4.61 -5.23 1.19
N ALA A 169 3.75 -4.27 0.83
CA ALA A 169 3.60 -3.81 -0.55
C ALA A 169 4.93 -3.29 -1.11
N GLY A 170 5.65 -2.45 -0.37
CA GLY A 170 6.96 -1.93 -0.76
C GLY A 170 8.00 -3.03 -0.96
N MET A 171 8.01 -4.07 -0.11
CA MET A 171 8.88 -5.23 -0.29
C MET A 171 8.54 -5.98 -1.59
N MET A 172 7.26 -6.22 -1.87
CA MET A 172 6.83 -6.91 -3.10
C MET A 172 7.21 -6.13 -4.36
N VAL A 173 6.99 -4.82 -4.35
CA VAL A 173 7.39 -3.92 -5.45
C VAL A 173 8.90 -3.99 -5.68
N THR A 174 9.68 -3.94 -4.61
CA THR A 174 11.15 -4.02 -4.67
C THR A 174 11.63 -5.36 -5.25
N LEU A 175 11.04 -6.46 -4.81
CA LEU A 175 11.39 -7.80 -5.30
C LEU A 175 10.95 -8.02 -6.75
N TYR A 176 9.85 -7.40 -7.17
CA TYR A 176 9.33 -7.52 -8.53
C TYR A 176 10.12 -6.70 -9.55
N TYR A 177 10.38 -5.43 -9.24
CA TYR A 177 11.10 -4.54 -10.15
C TYR A 177 12.63 -4.65 -10.05
N GLY A 178 13.15 -5.21 -8.96
CA GLY A 178 14.59 -5.30 -8.72
C GLY A 178 15.31 -3.97 -8.54
N VAL A 179 14.55 -2.90 -8.29
CA VAL A 179 15.07 -1.54 -8.22
C VAL A 179 14.37 -0.76 -7.12
N ILE A 180 15.15 0.01 -6.35
CA ILE A 180 14.62 0.89 -5.31
C ILE A 180 15.04 2.33 -5.62
N ASP A 181 14.03 3.21 -5.71
CA ASP A 181 14.17 4.64 -5.81
C ASP A 181 13.40 5.32 -4.64
N PHE A 182 13.86 6.49 -4.21
CA PHE A 182 13.22 7.24 -3.14
C PHE A 182 11.86 7.87 -3.56
N TYR A 183 11.58 8.00 -4.86
CA TYR A 183 10.30 8.47 -5.40
C TYR A 183 9.24 7.37 -5.58
N ILE A 184 9.61 6.10 -5.64
CA ILE A 184 8.71 4.99 -5.98
C ILE A 184 7.49 4.92 -5.04
N GLY A 185 7.68 5.31 -3.77
CA GLY A 185 6.61 5.31 -2.77
C GLY A 185 5.53 6.35 -3.03
N PHE A 186 5.87 7.51 -3.61
CA PHE A 186 4.91 8.56 -3.91
C PHE A 186 3.95 8.12 -5.02
N LEU A 187 4.48 7.64 -6.15
CA LEU A 187 3.68 7.15 -7.26
C LEU A 187 2.79 5.97 -6.85
N ALA A 188 3.37 5.01 -6.12
CA ALA A 188 2.60 3.88 -5.59
C ALA A 188 1.50 4.34 -4.61
N GLY A 189 1.78 5.33 -3.78
CA GLY A 189 0.81 5.91 -2.85
C GLY A 189 -0.36 6.59 -3.55
N VAL A 190 -0.09 7.39 -4.59
CA VAL A 190 -1.14 8.03 -5.41
C VAL A 190 -2.01 6.98 -6.10
N LYS A 191 -1.40 5.92 -6.66
CA LYS A 191 -2.14 4.80 -7.27
C LYS A 191 -2.98 4.03 -6.24
N ALA A 192 -2.42 3.79 -5.06
CA ALA A 192 -3.15 3.12 -3.97
C ALA A 192 -4.34 3.96 -3.49
N PHE A 193 -4.18 5.28 -3.37
CA PHE A 193 -5.28 6.19 -3.08
C PHE A 193 -6.35 6.15 -4.18
N THR A 194 -5.92 6.20 -5.44
CA THR A 194 -6.82 6.07 -6.60
C THR A 194 -7.60 4.75 -6.58
N ALA A 195 -6.92 3.64 -6.25
CA ALA A 195 -7.53 2.33 -6.10
C ALA A 195 -8.59 2.30 -4.99
N ALA A 196 -8.29 2.92 -3.84
CA ALA A 196 -9.22 2.99 -2.71
C ALA A 196 -10.47 3.82 -3.05
N VAL A 197 -10.29 4.94 -3.75
CA VAL A 197 -11.40 5.80 -4.20
C VAL A 197 -12.24 5.10 -5.27
N LEU A 198 -11.59 4.51 -6.27
CA LEU A 198 -12.25 3.76 -7.34
C LEU A 198 -13.04 2.57 -6.77
N GLY A 199 -12.45 1.86 -5.82
CA GLY A 199 -13.09 0.71 -5.17
C GLY A 199 -14.22 1.06 -4.23
N GLY A 200 -14.21 2.28 -3.69
CA GLY A 200 -15.15 2.81 -2.71
C GLY A 200 -14.52 2.93 -1.32
N ILE A 201 -14.42 4.16 -0.84
CA ILE A 201 -13.85 4.47 0.48
C ILE A 201 -14.62 3.72 1.58
N GLY A 202 -13.87 3.10 2.50
CA GLY A 202 -14.44 2.28 3.58
C GLY A 202 -14.64 0.79 3.24
N SER A 203 -14.47 0.38 1.99
CA SER A 203 -14.59 -1.02 1.56
C SER A 203 -13.22 -1.63 1.24
N LEU A 204 -12.71 -2.52 2.12
CA LEU A 204 -11.45 -3.24 1.87
C LEU A 204 -11.48 -4.10 0.59
N PRO A 205 -12.55 -4.91 0.34
CA PRO A 205 -12.67 -5.62 -0.93
C PRO A 205 -12.78 -4.69 -2.12
N GLY A 206 -13.44 -3.53 -1.94
CA GLY A 206 -13.52 -2.48 -2.95
C GLY A 206 -12.14 -1.95 -3.34
N ALA A 207 -11.32 -1.58 -2.38
CA ALA A 207 -9.97 -1.08 -2.63
C ALA A 207 -9.10 -2.11 -3.38
N MET A 208 -9.23 -3.40 -3.06
CA MET A 208 -8.53 -4.47 -3.78
C MET A 208 -9.00 -4.59 -5.23
N LEU A 209 -10.32 -4.57 -5.47
CA LEU A 209 -10.87 -4.58 -6.84
C LEU A 209 -10.45 -3.34 -7.61
N GLY A 210 -10.44 -2.16 -6.96
CA GLY A 210 -9.93 -0.93 -7.56
C GLY A 210 -8.47 -1.05 -7.98
N GLY A 211 -7.62 -1.62 -7.13
CA GLY A 211 -6.21 -1.86 -7.45
C GLY A 211 -6.02 -2.85 -8.61
N LEU A 212 -6.81 -3.92 -8.64
CA LEU A 212 -6.77 -4.90 -9.72
C LEU A 212 -7.22 -4.28 -11.05
N LEU A 213 -8.28 -3.48 -11.03
CA LEU A 213 -8.75 -2.77 -12.23
C LEU A 213 -7.71 -1.78 -12.74
N ILE A 214 -7.08 -0.99 -11.86
CA ILE A 214 -5.99 -0.08 -12.23
C ILE A 214 -4.85 -0.86 -12.88
N GLY A 215 -4.42 -1.96 -12.27
CA GLY A 215 -3.36 -2.80 -12.82
C GLY A 215 -3.71 -3.39 -14.19
N LEU A 216 -4.95 -3.83 -14.40
CA LEU A 216 -5.43 -4.28 -15.69
C LEU A 216 -5.44 -3.16 -16.74
N ILE A 217 -5.95 -1.98 -16.38
CA ILE A 217 -5.98 -0.82 -17.27
C ILE A 217 -4.55 -0.45 -17.71
N GLU A 218 -3.62 -0.37 -16.75
CA GLU A 218 -2.22 -0.07 -17.03
C GLU A 218 -1.57 -1.15 -17.92
N ALA A 219 -1.86 -2.41 -17.68
CA ALA A 219 -1.33 -3.51 -18.47
C ALA A 219 -1.85 -3.48 -19.92
N PHE A 220 -3.16 -3.31 -20.11
CA PHE A 220 -3.76 -3.19 -21.44
C PHE A 220 -3.27 -1.93 -22.17
N TRP A 221 -3.23 -0.78 -21.48
CA TRP A 221 -2.76 0.46 -22.08
C TRP A 221 -1.31 0.36 -22.52
N SER A 222 -0.45 -0.19 -21.68
CA SER A 222 0.98 -0.38 -21.97
C SER A 222 1.22 -1.41 -23.08
N GLY A 223 0.35 -2.41 -23.21
CA GLY A 223 0.48 -3.47 -24.23
C GLY A 223 -0.03 -3.07 -25.62
N TYR A 224 -1.09 -2.26 -25.69
CA TYR A 224 -1.72 -1.91 -26.97
C TYR A 224 -1.51 -0.47 -27.42
N LEU A 225 -1.15 0.43 -26.49
CA LEU A 225 -0.94 1.85 -26.76
C LEU A 225 0.48 2.26 -26.38
N THR A 226 0.61 3.28 -25.54
CA THR A 226 1.91 3.83 -25.14
C THR A 226 2.12 3.75 -23.62
N ILE A 227 3.32 3.32 -23.20
CA ILE A 227 3.68 3.18 -21.79
C ILE A 227 3.65 4.53 -21.07
N GLU A 228 3.97 5.63 -21.80
CA GLU A 228 4.07 6.97 -21.22
C GLU A 228 2.73 7.50 -20.69
N TYR A 229 1.61 7.16 -21.32
CA TYR A 229 0.27 7.64 -20.97
C TYR A 229 -0.54 6.69 -20.07
N LYS A 230 0.06 5.61 -19.56
CA LYS A 230 -0.66 4.64 -18.69
C LYS A 230 -1.26 5.29 -17.43
N ASP A 231 -0.53 6.23 -16.83
CA ASP A 231 -1.00 6.94 -15.64
C ASP A 231 -2.15 7.91 -15.98
N VAL A 232 -2.08 8.56 -17.15
CA VAL A 232 -3.18 9.41 -17.65
C VAL A 232 -4.44 8.61 -17.87
N ALA A 233 -4.35 7.40 -18.44
CA ALA A 233 -5.49 6.51 -18.61
C ALA A 233 -6.12 6.13 -17.26
N THR A 234 -5.29 5.76 -16.29
CA THR A 234 -5.73 5.40 -14.94
C THR A 234 -6.49 6.54 -14.26
N PHE A 235 -5.94 7.75 -14.29
CA PHE A 235 -6.58 8.91 -13.69
C PHE A 235 -7.84 9.36 -14.45
N SER A 236 -7.86 9.23 -15.78
CA SER A 236 -9.05 9.51 -16.57
C SER A 236 -10.22 8.60 -16.22
N ILE A 237 -9.96 7.30 -16.04
CA ILE A 237 -10.97 6.34 -15.60
C ILE A 237 -11.44 6.63 -14.17
N LEU A 238 -10.52 7.02 -13.26
CA LEU A 238 -10.92 7.47 -11.92
C LEU A 238 -11.93 8.63 -12.01
N VAL A 239 -11.62 9.66 -12.79
CA VAL A 239 -12.51 10.82 -12.96
C VAL A 239 -13.86 10.40 -13.52
N LEU A 240 -13.87 9.55 -14.55
CA LEU A 240 -15.10 9.03 -15.12
C LEU A 240 -15.93 8.25 -14.08
N VAL A 241 -15.30 7.35 -13.33
CA VAL A 241 -16.01 6.59 -12.30
C VAL A 241 -16.57 7.51 -11.22
N LEU A 242 -15.84 8.53 -10.78
CA LEU A 242 -16.32 9.48 -9.78
C LEU A 242 -17.51 10.33 -10.26
N ILE A 243 -17.55 10.66 -11.55
CA ILE A 243 -18.69 11.38 -12.15
C ILE A 243 -19.96 10.51 -12.13
N PHE A 244 -19.85 9.22 -12.53
CA PHE A 244 -21.00 8.33 -12.63
C PHE A 244 -21.33 7.60 -11.35
N ARG A 245 -20.32 7.32 -10.49
CA ARG A 245 -20.45 6.63 -9.21
C ARG A 245 -19.57 7.29 -8.13
N PRO A 246 -20.00 8.37 -7.52
CA PRO A 246 -19.21 9.13 -6.54
C PRO A 246 -18.83 8.31 -5.30
N TRP A 247 -19.54 7.23 -5.01
CA TRP A 247 -19.21 6.30 -3.90
C TRP A 247 -18.23 5.19 -4.30
N GLY A 248 -17.72 5.17 -5.54
CA GLY A 248 -16.91 4.08 -6.07
C GLY A 248 -17.72 2.83 -6.41
N LEU A 249 -17.03 1.72 -6.69
CA LEU A 249 -17.64 0.46 -7.15
C LEU A 249 -18.42 -0.27 -6.05
N LEU A 250 -17.84 -0.36 -4.85
CA LEU A 250 -18.39 -1.10 -3.69
C LEU A 250 -18.58 -0.20 -2.45
N GLY A 251 -18.52 1.11 -2.61
CA GLY A 251 -18.80 2.07 -1.55
C GLY A 251 -20.29 2.10 -1.18
N LYS A 252 -20.56 2.54 0.05
CA LYS A 252 -21.93 2.78 0.52
C LYS A 252 -22.22 4.27 0.43
N PRO A 253 -23.41 4.69 -0.04
CA PRO A 253 -23.80 6.08 0.00
C PRO A 253 -23.83 6.57 1.46
N GLU A 254 -23.16 7.67 1.74
CA GLU A 254 -23.33 8.36 3.02
C GLU A 254 -24.74 8.94 3.06
N VAL A 255 -25.56 8.48 3.99
CA VAL A 255 -26.86 9.09 4.28
C VAL A 255 -26.54 10.34 5.11
N GLU A 256 -26.67 11.53 4.51
CA GLU A 256 -26.65 12.77 5.28
C GLU A 256 -27.77 12.69 6.33
N LYS A 257 -27.36 12.58 7.59
CA LYS A 257 -28.29 12.76 8.70
C LYS A 257 -28.55 14.26 8.81
N VAL A 258 -29.71 14.67 8.32
CA VAL A 258 -30.27 16.01 8.56
C VAL A 258 -30.61 16.15 10.04
#